data_de1fe85d7a0303284c47c17b32a4f814
#
_entry.id   de1fe85d7a0303284c47c17b32a4f814
#
_cell.length_a   1.000
_cell.length_b   1.000
_cell.length_c   1.000
_cell.angle_alpha   90.00
_cell.angle_beta   90.00
_cell.angle_gamma   90.00
#
_symmetry.space_group_name_H-M   'P 1'
#
loop_
_entity.id
_entity.type
_entity.pdbx_description
1 polymer ?
#
loop_
_entity_poly.entity_id
_entity_poly.type
_entity_poly.pdbx_seq_one_letter_code
_entity_poly.pdbx_strand_id
1 'polypeptide(L)'
;MVPEPLELDKGEALVKYEFIRMPDSNGFGDYTESGQVIPVSFRGRKGSYTHCMFLNDEGPIAGGRELWGFPKKLAQPTLRTEIDTVIGTLDYGPLRVATGTMGYKHRQAELAHVQASLEAPNFLLKIIPHVDGSPRICELVEYHLEDVTIKGA
;
A
#
# COMPACT_ATOMS: atom_id res chain seq x y z
N MET A 1 7.29 -9.74 -11.57
CA MET A 1 6.40 -8.99 -10.64
C MET A 1 7.14 -7.94 -9.83
N VAL A 2 8.30 -8.28 -9.27
CA VAL A 2 9.21 -7.29 -8.66
C VAL A 2 10.14 -6.77 -9.75
N PRO A 3 10.16 -5.44 -9.98
CA PRO A 3 11.00 -4.87 -11.03
C PRO A 3 12.46 -4.76 -10.56
N GLU A 4 13.40 -4.89 -11.50
CA GLU A 4 14.78 -4.50 -11.23
C GLU A 4 14.86 -2.99 -10.90
N PRO A 5 15.76 -2.57 -10.00
CA PRO A 5 16.83 -3.34 -9.35
C PRO A 5 16.44 -3.92 -7.97
N LEU A 6 15.14 -4.05 -7.67
CA LEU A 6 14.67 -4.66 -6.43
C LEU A 6 14.85 -6.19 -6.48
N GLU A 7 15.20 -6.78 -5.36
CA GLU A 7 15.28 -8.23 -5.19
C GLU A 7 14.20 -8.70 -4.21
N LEU A 8 13.62 -9.88 -4.45
CA LEU A 8 12.72 -10.49 -3.47
C LEU A 8 13.44 -10.74 -2.15
N ASP A 9 12.79 -10.43 -1.03
CA ASP A 9 13.30 -10.89 0.28
C ASP A 9 13.12 -12.41 0.35
N LYS A 10 14.26 -13.13 0.43
CA LYS A 10 14.31 -14.60 0.45
C LYS A 10 13.92 -15.19 1.81
N GLY A 11 13.63 -14.36 2.82
CA GLY A 11 13.30 -14.82 4.16
C GLY A 11 11.94 -15.48 4.27
N GLU A 12 10.90 -14.83 3.76
CA GLU A 12 9.53 -15.34 3.76
C GLU A 12 8.87 -15.06 2.42
N ALA A 13 8.30 -16.09 1.79
CA ALA A 13 7.53 -15.96 0.55
C ALA A 13 6.12 -15.40 0.85
N LEU A 14 6.07 -14.13 1.27
CA LEU A 14 4.83 -13.45 1.63
C LEU A 14 4.46 -12.39 0.61
N VAL A 15 3.16 -12.20 0.42
CA VAL A 15 2.57 -10.99 -0.14
C VAL A 15 1.63 -10.44 0.92
N LYS A 16 1.88 -9.21 1.37
CA LYS A 16 0.97 -8.51 2.28
C LYS A 16 -0.20 -7.98 1.47
N TYR A 17 -1.41 -8.17 1.96
CA TYR A 17 -2.62 -7.55 1.42
C TYR A 17 -3.17 -6.57 2.44
N GLU A 18 -3.40 -5.33 2.01
CA GLU A 18 -3.73 -4.23 2.90
C GLU A 18 -5.11 -3.65 2.58
N PHE A 19 -5.84 -3.30 3.64
CA PHE A 19 -7.01 -2.43 3.60
C PHE A 19 -6.73 -1.27 4.56
N ILE A 20 -6.73 -0.06 4.05
CA ILE A 20 -6.33 1.13 4.79
C ILE A 20 -7.42 2.18 4.66
N ARG A 21 -7.87 2.74 5.77
CA ARG A 21 -8.68 3.95 5.77
C ARG A 21 -7.82 5.14 6.16
N MET A 22 -7.86 6.15 5.34
CA MET A 22 -7.19 7.44 5.51
C MET A 22 -8.26 8.49 5.84
N PRO A 23 -8.68 8.65 7.12
CA PRO A 23 -9.86 9.45 7.48
C PRO A 23 -9.61 10.95 7.40
N ASP A 24 -8.35 11.37 7.46
CA ASP A 24 -7.94 12.76 7.45
C ASP A 24 -6.56 12.88 6.82
N SER A 25 -6.54 13.00 5.50
CA SER A 25 -5.31 13.19 4.74
C SER A 25 -5.19 14.62 4.30
N ASN A 26 -4.12 15.29 4.70
CA ASN A 26 -3.89 16.70 4.45
C ASN A 26 -3.96 17.01 2.94
N GLY A 27 -5.00 17.75 2.54
CA GLY A 27 -5.30 18.11 1.16
C GLY A 27 -6.14 17.09 0.35
N PHE A 28 -6.36 15.88 0.86
CA PHE A 28 -7.16 14.84 0.16
C PHE A 28 -8.41 14.39 0.93
N GLY A 29 -8.54 14.71 2.23
CA GLY A 29 -9.71 14.34 3.03
C GLY A 29 -9.75 12.86 3.42
N ASP A 30 -10.96 12.26 3.39
CA ASP A 30 -11.23 10.87 3.78
C ASP A 30 -11.34 9.97 2.55
N TYR A 31 -10.47 8.98 2.46
CA TYR A 31 -10.50 7.96 1.40
C TYR A 31 -10.04 6.60 1.92
N THR A 32 -10.31 5.55 1.16
CA THR A 32 -9.92 4.18 1.47
C THR A 32 -9.02 3.61 0.39
N GLU A 33 -8.02 2.85 0.81
CA GLU A 33 -7.06 2.16 -0.06
C GLU A 33 -7.12 0.66 0.17
N SER A 34 -6.78 -0.09 -0.87
CA SER A 34 -6.50 -1.52 -0.78
C SER A 34 -5.40 -1.89 -1.76
N GLY A 35 -4.44 -2.69 -1.33
CA GLY A 35 -3.28 -2.98 -2.17
C GLY A 35 -2.51 -4.22 -1.78
N GLN A 36 -1.52 -4.51 -2.61
CA GLN A 36 -0.55 -5.58 -2.36
C GLN A 36 0.84 -5.00 -2.21
N VAL A 37 1.52 -5.47 -1.17
CA VAL A 37 2.88 -5.06 -0.83
C VAL A 37 3.76 -6.31 -0.76
N ILE A 38 4.89 -6.27 -1.44
CA ILE A 38 5.82 -7.39 -1.56
C ILE A 38 7.08 -7.06 -0.77
N PRO A 39 7.53 -7.90 0.18
CA PRO A 39 8.82 -7.74 0.83
C PRO A 39 9.96 -7.87 -0.17
N VAL A 40 10.83 -6.87 -0.18
CA VAL A 40 11.97 -6.78 -1.10
C VAL A 40 13.23 -6.32 -0.39
N SER A 41 14.35 -6.39 -1.11
CA SER A 41 15.58 -5.74 -0.70
C SER A 41 16.16 -4.90 -1.84
N PHE A 42 16.84 -3.82 -1.48
CA PHE A 42 17.60 -2.99 -2.38
C PHE A 42 18.95 -2.63 -1.76
N ARG A 43 20.04 -3.01 -2.42
CA ARG A 43 21.41 -2.80 -1.93
C ARG A 43 21.62 -3.32 -0.51
N GLY A 44 21.06 -4.49 -0.22
CA GLY A 44 21.15 -5.14 1.09
C GLY A 44 20.23 -4.59 2.18
N ARG A 45 19.44 -3.54 1.90
CA ARG A 45 18.43 -3.01 2.83
C ARG A 45 17.08 -3.63 2.55
N LYS A 46 16.46 -4.21 3.58
CA LYS A 46 15.10 -4.75 3.51
C LYS A 46 14.07 -3.64 3.50
N GLY A 47 12.98 -3.87 2.79
CA GLY A 47 11.86 -2.94 2.71
C GLY A 47 10.67 -3.57 2.01
N SER A 48 9.76 -2.73 1.55
CA SER A 48 8.51 -3.14 0.92
C SER A 48 8.33 -2.48 -0.44
N TYR A 49 7.78 -3.21 -1.40
CA TYR A 49 7.42 -2.70 -2.73
C TYR A 49 5.91 -2.76 -2.93
N THR A 50 5.29 -1.61 -3.18
CA THR A 50 3.87 -1.56 -3.50
C THR A 50 3.65 -2.01 -4.93
N HIS A 51 3.10 -3.23 -5.10
CA HIS A 51 2.87 -3.85 -6.39
C HIS A 51 1.61 -3.34 -7.10
N CYS A 52 0.52 -3.19 -6.36
CA CYS A 52 -0.71 -2.59 -6.85
C CYS A 52 -1.46 -1.92 -5.70
N MET A 53 -2.25 -0.89 -6.04
CA MET A 53 -3.06 -0.16 -5.06
C MET A 53 -4.32 0.38 -5.72
N PHE A 54 -5.42 0.31 -5.01
CA PHE A 54 -6.74 0.75 -5.46
C PHE A 54 -7.34 1.71 -4.44
N LEU A 55 -7.94 2.79 -4.94
CA LEU A 55 -8.56 3.84 -4.13
C LEU A 55 -9.92 4.21 -4.66
N ASN A 56 -10.73 4.84 -3.82
CA ASN A 56 -12.04 5.37 -4.16
C ASN A 56 -12.07 6.89 -4.42
N ASP A 57 -10.90 7.54 -4.52
CA ASP A 57 -10.79 8.98 -4.72
C ASP A 57 -9.71 9.30 -5.78
N GLU A 58 -10.07 10.17 -6.74
CA GLU A 58 -9.20 10.53 -7.87
C GLU A 58 -8.05 11.45 -7.48
N GLY A 59 -8.24 12.33 -6.50
CA GLY A 59 -7.21 13.27 -6.02
C GLY A 59 -5.94 12.55 -5.54
N PRO A 60 -6.03 11.66 -4.54
CA PRO A 60 -4.88 10.90 -4.08
C PRO A 60 -4.38 9.86 -5.11
N ILE A 61 -5.19 9.48 -6.11
CA ILE A 61 -4.70 8.67 -7.24
C ILE A 61 -3.74 9.51 -8.08
N ALA A 62 -4.16 10.68 -8.56
CA ALA A 62 -3.34 11.55 -9.40
C ALA A 62 -2.04 11.95 -8.68
N GLY A 63 -2.13 12.52 -7.48
CA GLY A 63 -0.97 12.92 -6.69
C GLY A 63 -0.04 11.75 -6.38
N GLY A 64 -0.60 10.60 -5.98
CA GLY A 64 0.19 9.40 -5.68
C GLY A 64 0.96 8.87 -6.90
N ARG A 65 0.34 8.85 -8.06
CA ARG A 65 0.98 8.37 -9.31
C ARG A 65 2.02 9.35 -9.83
N GLU A 66 1.67 10.63 -9.91
CA GLU A 66 2.48 11.63 -10.59
C GLU A 66 3.66 12.11 -9.75
N LEU A 67 3.47 12.26 -8.43
CA LEU A 67 4.53 12.71 -7.52
C LEU A 67 5.41 11.55 -7.05
N TRP A 68 4.79 10.45 -6.60
CA TRP A 68 5.48 9.38 -5.88
C TRP A 68 5.71 8.11 -6.72
N GLY A 69 4.87 7.85 -7.71
CA GLY A 69 4.93 6.63 -8.51
C GLY A 69 4.15 5.44 -7.94
N PHE A 70 3.20 5.67 -7.03
CA PHE A 70 2.30 4.60 -6.58
C PHE A 70 1.49 4.04 -7.75
N PRO A 71 1.36 2.71 -7.87
CA PRO A 71 0.58 2.07 -8.94
C PRO A 71 -0.93 2.13 -8.66
N LYS A 72 -1.45 3.33 -8.40
CA LYS A 72 -2.82 3.58 -7.97
C LYS A 72 -3.81 3.52 -9.11
N LYS A 73 -4.99 2.91 -8.86
CA LYS A 73 -6.13 2.81 -9.77
C LYS A 73 -7.43 3.07 -9.04
N LEU A 74 -8.42 3.60 -9.76
CA LEU A 74 -9.75 3.81 -9.22
C LEU A 74 -10.49 2.48 -9.04
N ALA A 75 -11.05 2.28 -7.86
CA ALA A 75 -11.90 1.15 -7.52
C ALA A 75 -12.76 1.51 -6.29
N GLN A 76 -13.43 0.54 -5.69
CA GLN A 76 -14.25 0.74 -4.50
C GLN A 76 -13.75 -0.12 -3.33
N PRO A 77 -12.62 0.24 -2.72
CA PRO A 77 -12.22 -0.38 -1.46
C PRO A 77 -13.11 0.10 -0.32
N THR A 78 -13.40 -0.79 0.61
CA THR A 78 -14.08 -0.46 1.88
C THR A 78 -13.36 -1.09 3.06
N LEU A 79 -13.43 -0.44 4.21
CA LEU A 79 -12.96 -0.99 5.48
C LEU A 79 -13.96 -0.56 6.56
N ARG A 80 -14.63 -1.52 7.18
CA ARG A 80 -15.66 -1.28 8.18
C ARG A 80 -15.63 -2.32 9.28
N THR A 81 -16.20 -1.98 10.41
CA THR A 81 -16.44 -2.92 11.50
C THR A 81 -17.92 -3.27 11.55
N GLU A 82 -18.23 -4.56 11.55
CA GLU A 82 -19.56 -5.09 11.75
C GLU A 82 -19.55 -6.00 12.98
N ILE A 83 -20.30 -5.62 14.01
CA ILE A 83 -20.34 -6.28 15.32
C ILE A 83 -18.91 -6.34 15.90
N ASP A 84 -18.25 -7.48 15.84
CA ASP A 84 -16.90 -7.74 16.35
C ASP A 84 -15.85 -8.01 15.26
N THR A 85 -16.25 -7.90 14.00
CA THR A 85 -15.41 -8.25 12.85
C THR A 85 -15.06 -7.04 12.01
N VAL A 86 -13.78 -6.83 11.71
CA VAL A 86 -13.34 -5.88 10.71
C VAL A 86 -13.42 -6.55 9.35
N ILE A 87 -14.07 -5.87 8.41
CA ILE A 87 -14.29 -6.36 7.04
C ILE A 87 -13.69 -5.36 6.06
N GLY A 88 -12.74 -5.83 5.27
CA GLY A 88 -12.22 -5.11 4.10
C GLY A 88 -12.77 -5.73 2.83
N THR A 89 -13.20 -4.93 1.89
CA THR A 89 -13.63 -5.39 0.56
C THR A 89 -13.02 -4.52 -0.53
N LEU A 90 -12.82 -5.09 -1.71
CA LEU A 90 -12.40 -4.37 -2.91
C LEU A 90 -13.29 -4.79 -4.08
N ASP A 91 -14.00 -3.82 -4.65
CA ASP A 91 -14.76 -3.99 -5.88
C ASP A 91 -14.08 -3.21 -7.02
N TYR A 92 -13.81 -3.87 -8.13
CA TYR A 92 -13.31 -3.26 -9.37
C TYR A 92 -14.39 -3.35 -10.46
N GLY A 93 -15.04 -2.24 -10.74
CA GLY A 93 -16.28 -2.26 -11.49
C GLY A 93 -17.35 -3.12 -10.79
N PRO A 94 -18.01 -4.05 -11.48
CA PRO A 94 -19.03 -4.92 -10.87
C PRO A 94 -18.45 -6.14 -10.14
N LEU A 95 -17.13 -6.34 -10.17
CA LEU A 95 -16.48 -7.53 -9.62
C LEU A 95 -15.96 -7.30 -8.21
N ARG A 96 -16.37 -8.16 -7.26
CA ARG A 96 -15.67 -8.31 -5.97
C ARG A 96 -14.35 -9.05 -6.20
N VAL A 97 -13.20 -8.34 -6.10
CA VAL A 97 -11.87 -8.90 -6.36
C VAL A 97 -11.12 -9.31 -5.10
N ALA A 98 -11.51 -8.74 -3.96
CA ALA A 98 -10.94 -9.17 -2.68
C ALA A 98 -11.92 -8.97 -1.52
N THR A 99 -11.81 -9.85 -0.52
CA THR A 99 -12.47 -9.73 0.77
C THR A 99 -11.49 -10.19 1.85
N GLY A 100 -11.27 -9.37 2.85
CA GLY A 100 -10.51 -9.70 4.05
C GLY A 100 -11.40 -9.55 5.28
N THR A 101 -11.27 -10.48 6.22
CA THR A 101 -11.96 -10.39 7.51
C THR A 101 -10.98 -10.60 8.63
N MET A 102 -11.10 -9.80 9.68
CA MET A 102 -10.40 -10.01 10.93
C MET A 102 -11.45 -10.09 12.03
N GLY A 103 -11.66 -11.29 12.52
CA GLY A 103 -12.53 -11.55 13.66
C GLY A 103 -11.99 -10.82 14.89
N TYR A 104 -12.80 -10.77 15.95
CA TYR A 104 -12.46 -10.02 17.15
C TYR A 104 -11.01 -10.27 17.60
N LYS A 105 -10.38 -9.23 18.12
CA LYS A 105 -8.95 -9.10 18.48
C LYS A 105 -8.47 -10.17 19.45
N HIS A 106 -8.23 -11.37 18.95
CA HIS A 106 -7.76 -12.50 19.75
C HIS A 106 -6.29 -12.44 20.08
N ARG A 107 -5.52 -11.68 19.28
CA ARG A 107 -4.07 -11.65 19.37
C ARG A 107 -3.56 -10.26 19.10
N GLN A 108 -3.00 -9.66 20.10
CA GLN A 108 -2.30 -8.38 19.96
C GLN A 108 -0.96 -8.60 19.27
N ALA A 109 -0.62 -7.77 18.28
CA ALA A 109 0.71 -7.74 17.72
C ALA A 109 1.68 -7.01 18.65
N GLU A 110 2.95 -7.38 18.63
CA GLU A 110 4.01 -6.65 19.33
C GLU A 110 4.18 -5.26 18.71
N LEU A 111 3.90 -4.22 19.48
CA LEU A 111 3.92 -2.82 18.98
C LEU A 111 5.27 -2.43 18.39
N ALA A 112 6.37 -2.83 19.02
CA ALA A 112 7.71 -2.54 18.52
C ALA A 112 7.97 -3.17 17.14
N HIS A 113 7.44 -4.37 16.90
CA HIS A 113 7.54 -5.03 15.60
C HIS A 113 6.70 -4.33 14.53
N VAL A 114 5.49 -3.91 14.89
CA VAL A 114 4.61 -3.14 13.98
C VAL A 114 5.24 -1.81 13.63
N GLN A 115 5.77 -1.08 14.62
CA GLN A 115 6.46 0.19 14.40
C GLN A 115 7.67 0.02 13.47
N ALA A 116 8.54 -0.93 13.75
CA ALA A 116 9.70 -1.22 12.90
C ALA A 116 9.30 -1.58 11.45
N SER A 117 8.18 -2.28 11.28
CA SER A 117 7.65 -2.61 9.95
C SER A 117 7.12 -1.38 9.20
N LEU A 118 6.53 -0.40 9.91
CA LEU A 118 6.03 0.84 9.32
C LEU A 118 7.15 1.82 8.98
N GLU A 119 8.20 1.87 9.78
CA GLU A 119 9.39 2.73 9.57
C GLU A 119 10.38 2.15 8.54
N ALA A 120 10.20 0.89 8.15
CA ALA A 120 11.06 0.26 7.14
C ALA A 120 10.96 0.99 5.79
N PRO A 121 12.03 0.96 4.97
CA PRO A 121 12.00 1.57 3.63
C PRO A 121 10.88 1.03 2.76
N ASN A 122 10.20 1.91 2.05
CA ASN A 122 9.21 1.56 1.04
C ASN A 122 9.71 2.00 -0.34
N PHE A 123 9.56 1.14 -1.34
CA PHE A 123 10.03 1.35 -2.69
C PHE A 123 8.88 1.42 -3.68
N LEU A 124 9.00 2.36 -4.62
CA LEU A 124 8.06 2.53 -5.72
C LEU A 124 8.85 2.65 -7.02
N LEU A 125 8.27 2.20 -8.11
CA LEU A 125 8.80 2.45 -9.45
C LEU A 125 7.95 3.53 -10.11
N LYS A 126 8.49 4.75 -10.18
CA LYS A 126 7.83 5.87 -10.85
C LYS A 126 8.11 5.82 -12.34
N ILE A 127 7.06 5.59 -13.13
CA ILE A 127 7.14 5.59 -14.59
C ILE A 127 6.13 6.59 -15.13
N ILE A 128 6.64 7.62 -15.82
CA ILE A 128 5.83 8.58 -16.58
C ILE A 128 6.20 8.42 -18.05
N PRO A 129 5.30 7.95 -18.90
CA PRO A 129 5.60 7.72 -20.31
C PRO A 129 5.50 9.01 -21.14
N HIS A 130 6.19 9.02 -22.27
CA HIS A 130 5.89 9.89 -23.41
C HIS A 130 4.61 9.44 -24.11
N VAL A 131 4.12 10.23 -25.06
CA VAL A 131 2.93 9.89 -25.85
C VAL A 131 3.12 8.63 -26.72
N ASP A 132 4.34 8.27 -27.05
CA ASP A 132 4.71 7.05 -27.81
C ASP A 132 4.87 5.81 -26.92
N GLY A 133 4.65 5.97 -25.58
CA GLY A 133 4.78 4.90 -24.60
C GLY A 133 6.21 4.67 -24.09
N SER A 134 7.21 5.33 -24.64
CA SER A 134 8.57 5.26 -24.10
C SER A 134 8.64 5.96 -22.73
N PRO A 135 9.49 5.51 -21.78
CA PRO A 135 9.58 6.15 -20.48
C PRO A 135 10.23 7.54 -20.57
N ARG A 136 9.49 8.57 -20.15
CA ARG A 136 10.03 9.92 -19.93
C ARG A 136 10.72 10.03 -18.57
N ILE A 137 10.11 9.42 -17.54
CA ILE A 137 10.66 9.29 -16.20
C ILE A 137 10.59 7.81 -15.86
N CYS A 138 11.69 7.24 -15.39
CA CYS A 138 11.76 5.89 -14.85
C CYS A 138 12.72 5.92 -13.66
N GLU A 139 12.17 5.98 -12.46
CA GLU A 139 12.93 6.20 -11.23
C GLU A 139 12.49 5.22 -10.15
N LEU A 140 13.46 4.69 -9.40
CA LEU A 140 13.19 4.02 -8.14
C LEU A 140 13.08 5.09 -7.06
N VAL A 141 11.89 5.19 -6.46
CA VAL A 141 11.60 6.10 -5.35
C VAL A 141 11.64 5.32 -4.05
N GLU A 142 12.34 5.84 -3.07
CA GLU A 142 12.33 5.35 -1.69
C GLU A 142 11.63 6.37 -0.80
N TYR A 143 10.69 5.92 0.03
CA TYR A 143 10.06 6.76 1.02
C TYR A 143 9.99 6.07 2.38
N HIS A 144 9.93 6.88 3.42
CA HIS A 144 9.82 6.46 4.82
C HIS A 144 8.62 7.14 5.48
N LEU A 145 8.01 6.47 6.44
CA LEU A 145 7.07 7.09 7.35
C LEU A 145 7.88 7.65 8.53
N GLU A 146 7.65 8.91 8.87
CA GLU A 146 8.24 9.61 10.00
C GLU A 146 7.18 9.90 11.05
N ASP A 147 7.58 10.06 12.31
CA ASP A 147 6.71 10.41 13.45
C ASP A 147 5.51 9.45 13.63
N VAL A 148 5.74 8.17 13.40
CA VAL A 148 4.69 7.15 13.50
C VAL A 148 4.27 6.98 14.96
N THR A 149 3.01 7.30 15.27
CA THR A 149 2.38 7.02 16.55
C THR A 149 1.35 5.90 16.40
N ILE A 150 1.59 4.76 17.03
CA ILE A 150 0.64 3.64 17.04
C ILE A 150 -0.24 3.80 18.28
N LYS A 151 -1.51 4.05 18.05
CA LYS A 151 -2.51 3.96 19.11
C LYS A 151 -3.01 2.52 19.10
N GLY A 152 -2.53 1.73 20.06
CA GLY A 152 -2.95 0.35 20.23
C GLY A 152 -4.46 0.27 20.44
N ALA A 153 -5.05 -0.74 19.86
CA ALA A 153 -6.42 -1.13 20.11
C ALA A 153 -6.42 -2.43 20.91
#